data_48d598f528ccb4f0a16ff00222994785
#
_entry.id   48d598f528ccb4f0a16ff00222994785
#
_cell.length_a   1.000
_cell.length_b   1.000
_cell.length_c   1.000
_cell.angle_alpha   90.00
_cell.angle_beta   90.00
_cell.angle_gamma   90.00
#
_symmetry.space_group_name_H-M   'P 1'
#
loop_
_entity.id
_entity.type
_entity.pdbx_description
1 polymer ?
#
loop_
_entity_poly.entity_id
_entity_poly.type
_entity_poly.pdbx_seq_one_letter_code
_entity_poly.pdbx_strand_id
1 'polypeptide(L)'
;MPEDSFLNINKGVAVNRARIVNIGTDGVYTMSDGQTFQGRKRGLSVHRHLRKEMELNALPDAQPQTEPMTFLKKCTLLDEMPLAYCVIELVFNAEGHGVDFIFRYCNAEMAVMEGVPIEEMLNRSFYEVFRNGDKKWLVAYADVALNGTKRILHDYSPEIGKYLAIYCYQPAPGFCACVLQKADA
;
A
#
# COMPACT_ATOMS: atom_id res chain seq x y z
N MET A 1 15.95 -11.38 21.09
CA MET A 1 14.69 -11.99 20.61
C MET A 1 13.78 -10.86 20.16
N PRO A 2 13.20 -10.87 18.97
CA PRO A 2 12.30 -9.80 18.55
C PRO A 2 11.06 -9.81 19.45
N GLU A 3 10.78 -8.67 20.11
CA GLU A 3 9.67 -8.50 21.04
C GLU A 3 8.27 -8.70 20.40
N ASP A 4 8.17 -8.68 19.08
CA ASP A 4 6.91 -8.83 18.33
C ASP A 4 6.47 -10.29 18.08
N SER A 5 7.25 -11.28 18.53
CA SER A 5 6.95 -12.70 18.28
C SER A 5 5.86 -13.27 19.17
N PHE A 6 5.54 -12.62 20.30
CA PHE A 6 4.58 -13.11 21.27
C PHE A 6 3.40 -12.15 21.47
N LEU A 7 2.21 -12.72 21.54
CA LEU A 7 0.96 -12.01 21.76
C LEU A 7 0.38 -12.33 23.15
N ASN A 8 0.21 -11.31 23.98
CA ASN A 8 -0.47 -11.43 25.27
C ASN A 8 -1.99 -11.51 25.06
N ILE A 9 -2.57 -12.70 25.12
CA ILE A 9 -3.99 -12.94 24.87
C ILE A 9 -4.85 -12.91 26.14
N ASN A 10 -4.24 -13.18 27.31
CA ASN A 10 -4.91 -13.13 28.63
C ASN A 10 -3.89 -12.86 29.73
N LYS A 11 -4.36 -12.60 30.98
CA LYS A 11 -3.49 -12.39 32.14
C LYS A 11 -2.65 -13.65 32.39
N GLY A 12 -1.33 -13.51 32.20
CA GLY A 12 -0.38 -14.61 32.34
C GLY A 12 -0.29 -15.56 31.14
N VAL A 13 -0.98 -15.30 30.02
CA VAL A 13 -0.93 -16.14 28.82
C VAL A 13 -0.43 -15.33 27.64
N ALA A 14 0.78 -15.64 27.17
CA ALA A 14 1.35 -15.15 25.93
C ALA A 14 1.55 -16.31 24.97
N VAL A 15 1.10 -16.13 23.71
CA VAL A 15 1.22 -17.14 22.65
C VAL A 15 2.15 -16.65 21.55
N ASN A 16 2.89 -17.55 20.92
CA ASN A 16 3.70 -17.22 19.78
C ASN A 16 2.80 -16.98 18.56
N ARG A 17 2.85 -15.78 17.98
CA ARG A 17 2.02 -15.37 16.82
C ARG A 17 2.18 -16.32 15.63
N ALA A 18 3.39 -16.78 15.35
CA ALA A 18 3.68 -17.67 14.22
C ALA A 18 3.10 -19.09 14.39
N ARG A 19 2.67 -19.46 15.60
CA ARG A 19 2.10 -20.78 15.89
C ARG A 19 0.57 -20.77 16.04
N ILE A 20 -0.08 -19.60 15.88
CA ILE A 20 -1.54 -19.48 15.89
C ILE A 20 -2.08 -19.98 14.56
N VAL A 21 -2.93 -21.00 14.58
CA VAL A 21 -3.56 -21.58 13.39
C VAL A 21 -4.96 -20.98 13.18
N ASN A 22 -5.68 -20.68 14.25
CA ASN A 22 -7.03 -20.12 14.17
C ASN A 22 -7.36 -19.28 15.40
N ILE A 23 -8.25 -18.30 15.19
CA ILE A 23 -8.85 -17.50 16.27
C ILE A 23 -10.37 -17.55 16.09
N GLY A 24 -11.05 -18.22 17.03
CA GLY A 24 -12.50 -18.36 17.02
C GLY A 24 -13.24 -17.02 17.25
N THR A 25 -14.52 -16.98 16.87
CA THR A 25 -15.40 -15.81 17.10
C THR A 25 -15.62 -15.52 18.58
N ASP A 26 -15.44 -16.52 19.40
CA ASP A 26 -15.51 -16.51 20.88
C ASP A 26 -14.17 -16.07 21.52
N GLY A 27 -13.13 -15.79 20.71
CA GLY A 27 -11.81 -15.39 21.16
C GLY A 27 -10.93 -16.55 21.63
N VAL A 28 -11.22 -17.78 21.23
CA VAL A 28 -10.35 -18.94 21.46
C VAL A 28 -9.25 -18.99 20.39
N TYR A 29 -8.01 -19.08 20.84
CA TYR A 29 -6.81 -19.24 20.02
C TYR A 29 -6.44 -20.70 19.90
N THR A 30 -6.35 -21.25 18.70
CA THR A 30 -5.87 -22.60 18.41
C THR A 30 -4.44 -22.53 17.88
N MET A 31 -3.54 -23.29 18.51
CA MET A 31 -2.13 -23.36 18.17
C MET A 31 -1.84 -24.52 17.22
N SER A 32 -0.68 -24.47 16.54
CA SER A 32 -0.24 -25.50 15.59
C SER A 32 -0.03 -26.91 16.21
N ASP A 33 0.07 -27.00 17.52
CA ASP A 33 0.15 -28.27 18.28
C ASP A 33 -1.21 -28.76 18.80
N GLY A 34 -2.30 -28.08 18.38
CA GLY A 34 -3.67 -28.41 18.78
C GLY A 34 -4.09 -27.83 20.13
N GLN A 35 -3.20 -27.17 20.88
CA GLN A 35 -3.56 -26.52 22.13
C GLN A 35 -4.48 -25.32 21.87
N THR A 36 -5.38 -25.06 22.83
CA THR A 36 -6.30 -23.92 22.75
C THR A 36 -6.17 -23.02 23.99
N PHE A 37 -6.27 -21.73 23.78
CA PHE A 37 -6.18 -20.72 24.83
C PHE A 37 -7.29 -19.69 24.70
N GLN A 38 -7.95 -19.37 25.83
CA GLN A 38 -9.00 -18.36 25.86
C GLN A 38 -8.39 -16.95 25.95
N GLY A 39 -8.71 -16.09 24.97
CA GLY A 39 -8.39 -14.67 25.02
C GLY A 39 -9.31 -13.88 25.97
N ARG A 40 -8.91 -12.65 26.30
CA ARG A 40 -9.70 -11.76 27.18
C ARG A 40 -11.04 -11.39 26.54
N LYS A 41 -12.16 -11.56 27.25
CA LYS A 41 -13.49 -11.15 26.79
C LYS A 41 -13.59 -9.65 26.44
N ARG A 42 -12.84 -8.78 27.13
CA ARG A 42 -12.79 -7.33 26.85
C ARG A 42 -11.92 -6.96 25.65
N GLY A 43 -11.21 -7.92 25.04
CA GLY A 43 -10.32 -7.73 23.87
C GLY A 43 -10.93 -8.19 22.55
N LEU A 44 -12.24 -8.36 22.45
CA LEU A 44 -12.92 -8.89 21.24
C LEU A 44 -12.61 -8.10 19.96
N SER A 45 -12.35 -6.79 20.04
CA SER A 45 -11.96 -5.98 18.89
C SER A 45 -10.56 -6.37 18.37
N VAL A 46 -9.61 -6.59 19.29
CA VAL A 46 -8.23 -7.02 18.97
C VAL A 46 -8.25 -8.44 18.38
N HIS A 47 -9.02 -9.37 18.99
CA HIS A 47 -9.16 -10.73 18.50
C HIS A 47 -9.80 -10.76 17.11
N ARG A 48 -10.81 -9.91 16.87
CA ARG A 48 -11.47 -9.79 15.55
C ARG A 48 -10.50 -9.23 14.50
N HIS A 49 -9.67 -8.26 14.86
CA HIS A 49 -8.68 -7.68 13.96
C HIS A 49 -7.63 -8.71 13.57
N LEU A 50 -7.04 -9.40 14.56
CA LEU A 50 -6.05 -10.46 14.33
C LEU A 50 -6.62 -11.63 13.54
N ARG A 51 -7.87 -12.03 13.79
CA ARG A 51 -8.56 -13.05 13.01
C ARG A 51 -8.70 -12.64 11.55
N LYS A 52 -9.10 -11.38 11.31
CA LYS A 52 -9.23 -10.85 9.95
C LYS A 52 -7.88 -10.80 9.23
N GLU A 53 -6.80 -10.43 9.93
CA GLU A 53 -5.43 -10.52 9.39
C GLU A 53 -5.05 -11.96 9.04
N MET A 54 -5.40 -12.93 9.90
CA MET A 54 -5.12 -14.35 9.66
C MET A 54 -5.98 -14.93 8.53
N GLU A 55 -7.26 -14.56 8.43
CA GLU A 55 -8.15 -14.95 7.32
C GLU A 55 -7.66 -14.40 5.98
N LEU A 56 -7.12 -13.18 5.96
CA LEU A 56 -6.46 -12.60 4.78
C LEU A 56 -5.16 -13.35 4.41
N ASN A 57 -4.45 -13.89 5.40
CA ASN A 57 -3.21 -14.65 5.20
C ASN A 57 -3.45 -16.17 5.00
N ALA A 58 -4.66 -16.68 5.31
CA ALA A 58 -5.04 -18.08 5.24
C ALA A 58 -5.89 -18.45 4.02
N LEU A 59 -5.98 -17.56 3.01
CA LEU A 59 -6.49 -17.95 1.69
C LEU A 59 -5.60 -19.08 1.16
N PRO A 60 -6.17 -20.28 0.81
CA PRO A 60 -5.39 -21.41 0.37
C PRO A 60 -4.63 -21.04 -0.90
N ASP A 61 -3.32 -21.32 -0.89
CA ASP A 61 -2.39 -21.10 -2.00
C ASP A 61 -2.28 -19.63 -2.49
N ALA A 62 -2.14 -18.70 -1.57
CA ALA A 62 -1.28 -17.57 -1.87
C ALA A 62 0.17 -18.12 -1.92
N GLN A 63 0.57 -18.68 -3.04
CA GLN A 63 1.98 -18.70 -3.44
C GLN A 63 2.55 -17.33 -3.10
N PRO A 64 3.83 -17.20 -2.68
CA PRO A 64 4.45 -15.90 -2.46
C PRO A 64 4.11 -15.08 -3.69
N GLN A 65 3.30 -14.06 -3.49
CA GLN A 65 2.59 -13.42 -4.59
C GLN A 65 3.62 -12.77 -5.50
N THR A 66 3.97 -13.49 -6.54
CA THR A 66 4.58 -12.98 -7.76
C THR A 66 3.59 -12.13 -8.55
N GLU A 67 2.44 -11.76 -7.95
CA GLU A 67 1.41 -10.98 -8.61
C GLU A 67 0.91 -9.75 -7.79
N PRO A 68 1.81 -8.88 -7.28
CA PRO A 68 1.35 -7.56 -6.84
C PRO A 68 0.83 -6.74 -8.03
N MET A 69 1.02 -7.24 -9.26
CA MET A 69 0.68 -6.58 -10.52
C MET A 69 -0.67 -7.01 -11.12
N THR A 70 -1.41 -7.98 -10.53
CA THR A 70 -2.70 -8.43 -11.10
C THR A 70 -3.76 -7.33 -11.07
N PHE A 71 -3.70 -6.41 -10.11
CA PHE A 71 -4.60 -5.28 -10.07
C PHE A 71 -4.32 -4.28 -11.21
N LEU A 72 -3.10 -4.19 -11.73
CA LEU A 72 -2.76 -3.31 -12.84
C LEU A 72 -3.50 -3.69 -14.12
N LYS A 73 -3.79 -4.99 -14.32
CA LYS A 73 -4.63 -5.45 -15.44
C LYS A 73 -6.06 -4.90 -15.37
N LYS A 74 -6.55 -4.56 -14.17
CA LYS A 74 -7.85 -3.93 -13.97
C LYS A 74 -7.82 -2.42 -14.24
N CYS A 75 -6.64 -1.82 -14.26
CA CYS A 75 -6.46 -0.39 -14.53
C CYS A 75 -6.77 -0.03 -15.98
N THR A 76 -6.79 -1.00 -16.91
CA THR A 76 -7.17 -0.76 -18.32
C THR A 76 -8.59 -0.18 -18.46
N LEU A 77 -9.47 -0.35 -17.47
CA LEU A 77 -10.75 0.34 -17.41
C LEU A 77 -10.62 1.87 -17.28
N LEU A 78 -9.42 2.35 -16.92
CA LEU A 78 -9.11 3.78 -16.71
C LEU A 78 -8.34 4.38 -17.89
N ASP A 79 -8.07 3.61 -18.95
CA ASP A 79 -7.33 4.08 -20.12
C ASP A 79 -8.05 5.27 -20.78
N GLU A 80 -9.38 5.20 -20.89
CA GLU A 80 -10.23 6.23 -21.48
C GLU A 80 -10.76 7.25 -20.45
N MET A 81 -10.27 7.22 -19.20
CA MET A 81 -10.70 8.17 -18.19
C MET A 81 -10.19 9.58 -18.54
N PRO A 82 -11.06 10.62 -18.58
CA PRO A 82 -10.67 11.98 -18.96
C PRO A 82 -9.96 12.75 -17.84
N LEU A 83 -9.18 12.04 -17.02
CA LEU A 83 -8.37 12.57 -15.94
C LEU A 83 -7.04 11.82 -15.94
N ALA A 84 -5.96 12.53 -15.65
CA ALA A 84 -4.64 11.92 -15.52
C ALA A 84 -4.63 10.93 -14.36
N TYR A 85 -4.27 9.67 -14.64
CA TYR A 85 -4.23 8.60 -13.65
C TYR A 85 -2.95 7.79 -13.78
N CYS A 86 -2.30 7.55 -12.66
CA CYS A 86 -1.17 6.64 -12.59
C CYS A 86 -1.21 5.76 -11.34
N VAL A 87 -0.48 4.66 -11.41
CA VAL A 87 -0.14 3.83 -10.26
C VAL A 87 1.37 3.75 -10.16
N ILE A 88 1.88 4.09 -9.00
CA ILE A 88 3.29 4.08 -8.66
C ILE A 88 3.58 3.03 -7.58
N GLU A 89 4.72 2.38 -7.70
CA GLU A 89 5.28 1.48 -6.69
C GLU A 89 6.42 2.18 -5.97
N LEU A 90 6.36 2.20 -4.64
CA LEU A 90 7.39 2.84 -3.82
C LEU A 90 8.65 1.97 -3.75
N VAL A 91 9.81 2.62 -3.85
CA VAL A 91 11.12 2.01 -3.64
C VAL A 91 11.62 2.39 -2.26
N PHE A 92 12.02 1.40 -1.48
CA PHE A 92 12.50 1.59 -0.11
C PHE A 92 13.99 1.27 -0.01
N ASN A 93 14.69 1.99 0.86
CA ASN A 93 16.05 1.63 1.23
C ASN A 93 16.08 0.50 2.29
N ALA A 94 17.27 0.09 2.72
CA ALA A 94 17.45 -0.99 3.70
C ALA A 94 16.82 -0.66 5.07
N GLU A 95 16.67 0.62 5.39
CA GLU A 95 16.05 1.12 6.63
C GLU A 95 14.52 1.25 6.53
N GLY A 96 13.93 0.92 5.37
CA GLY A 96 12.47 1.00 5.15
C GLY A 96 11.96 2.41 4.83
N HIS A 97 12.83 3.37 4.52
CA HIS A 97 12.41 4.69 4.09
C HIS A 97 12.14 4.70 2.57
N GLY A 98 11.06 5.35 2.15
CA GLY A 98 10.79 5.60 0.74
C GLY A 98 11.85 6.53 0.14
N VAL A 99 12.53 6.08 -0.90
CA VAL A 99 13.63 6.82 -1.56
C VAL A 99 13.34 7.19 -3.00
N ASP A 100 12.40 6.50 -3.64
CA ASP A 100 11.96 6.74 -5.02
C ASP A 100 10.60 6.07 -5.26
N PHE A 101 10.05 6.22 -6.45
CA PHE A 101 8.93 5.42 -6.91
C PHE A 101 9.02 5.12 -8.41
N ILE A 102 8.42 4.01 -8.82
CA ILE A 102 8.42 3.54 -10.20
C ILE A 102 7.01 3.65 -10.77
N PHE A 103 6.85 4.22 -11.96
CA PHE A 103 5.58 4.24 -12.67
C PHE A 103 5.23 2.84 -13.17
N ARG A 104 4.15 2.26 -12.67
CA ARG A 104 3.69 0.90 -13.04
C ARG A 104 2.49 0.90 -13.97
N TYR A 105 1.72 1.97 -13.95
CA TYR A 105 0.62 2.22 -14.87
C TYR A 105 0.44 3.72 -15.07
N CYS A 106 0.16 4.12 -16.30
CA CYS A 106 -0.23 5.49 -16.67
C CYS A 106 -1.27 5.40 -17.78
N ASN A 107 -2.33 6.21 -17.71
CA ASN A 107 -3.26 6.37 -18.82
C ASN A 107 -2.80 7.49 -19.78
N ALA A 108 -3.51 7.65 -20.90
CA ALA A 108 -3.15 8.65 -21.92
C ALA A 108 -3.15 10.09 -21.37
N GLU A 109 -4.11 10.43 -20.51
CA GLU A 109 -4.21 11.75 -19.88
C GLU A 109 -3.04 12.05 -18.95
N MET A 110 -2.41 11.01 -18.37
CA MET A 110 -1.19 11.19 -17.57
C MET A 110 -0.02 11.67 -18.44
N ALA A 111 0.15 11.12 -19.64
CA ALA A 111 1.17 11.58 -20.58
C ALA A 111 0.94 13.04 -21.01
N VAL A 112 -0.33 13.42 -21.22
CA VAL A 112 -0.70 14.81 -21.52
C VAL A 112 -0.41 15.73 -20.33
N MET A 113 -0.72 15.28 -19.12
CA MET A 113 -0.50 16.05 -17.89
C MET A 113 0.97 16.31 -17.64
N GLU A 114 1.79 15.26 -17.70
CA GLU A 114 3.22 15.31 -17.42
C GLU A 114 4.04 15.86 -18.62
N GLY A 115 3.51 15.79 -19.83
CA GLY A 115 4.23 16.16 -21.05
C GLY A 115 5.33 15.16 -21.42
N VAL A 116 5.21 13.91 -20.94
CA VAL A 116 6.16 12.81 -21.15
C VAL A 116 5.40 11.62 -21.73
N PRO A 117 5.88 10.99 -22.81
CA PRO A 117 5.27 9.78 -23.37
C PRO A 117 5.18 8.65 -22.34
N ILE A 118 4.11 7.84 -22.40
CA ILE A 118 3.88 6.72 -21.46
C ILE A 118 5.07 5.77 -21.45
N GLU A 119 5.63 5.47 -22.62
CA GLU A 119 6.76 4.54 -22.83
C GLU A 119 8.04 5.03 -22.12
N GLU A 120 8.16 6.34 -21.90
CA GLU A 120 9.27 6.96 -21.19
C GLU A 120 9.04 7.02 -19.67
N MET A 121 7.82 6.81 -19.22
CA MET A 121 7.46 6.75 -17.80
C MET A 121 7.39 5.31 -17.28
N LEU A 122 6.75 4.39 -18.02
CA LEU A 122 6.48 3.03 -17.53
C LEU A 122 7.76 2.27 -17.19
N ASN A 123 7.76 1.67 -16.00
CA ASN A 123 8.86 0.91 -15.40
C ASN A 123 10.14 1.72 -15.17
N ARG A 124 10.05 3.03 -15.20
CA ARG A 124 11.14 3.93 -14.81
C ARG A 124 10.84 4.62 -13.49
N SER A 125 11.90 4.97 -12.79
CA SER A 125 11.78 5.70 -11.55
C SER A 125 11.44 7.17 -11.79
N PHE A 126 10.84 7.81 -10.76
CA PHE A 126 10.52 9.23 -10.83
C PHE A 126 11.74 10.09 -11.15
N TYR A 127 12.87 9.82 -10.50
CA TYR A 127 14.09 10.60 -10.71
C TYR A 127 14.82 10.28 -12.03
N GLU A 128 14.52 9.16 -12.69
CA GLU A 128 14.96 8.90 -14.07
C GLU A 128 14.17 9.73 -15.06
N VAL A 129 12.85 9.88 -14.85
CA VAL A 129 11.96 10.68 -15.69
C VAL A 129 12.15 12.17 -15.42
N PHE A 130 12.16 12.56 -14.13
CA PHE A 130 12.27 13.96 -13.70
C PHE A 130 13.54 14.16 -12.84
N ARG A 131 14.63 14.49 -13.46
CA ARG A 131 15.96 14.62 -12.80
C ARG A 131 15.97 15.60 -11.63
N ASN A 132 15.10 16.61 -11.65
CA ASN A 132 14.97 17.62 -10.59
C ASN A 132 13.66 17.46 -9.81
N GLY A 133 13.12 16.24 -9.73
CA GLY A 133 11.86 15.94 -9.06
C GLY A 133 11.87 16.34 -7.58
N ASP A 134 10.78 16.95 -7.12
CA ASP A 134 10.65 17.39 -5.74
C ASP A 134 10.36 16.22 -4.79
N LYS A 135 11.16 16.11 -3.75
CA LYS A 135 11.03 15.07 -2.71
C LYS A 135 9.72 15.13 -1.93
N LYS A 136 9.01 16.28 -1.95
CA LYS A 136 7.72 16.44 -1.27
C LYS A 136 6.69 15.40 -1.71
N TRP A 137 6.68 15.06 -3.00
CA TRP A 137 5.78 14.06 -3.56
C TRP A 137 6.04 12.67 -2.98
N LEU A 138 7.33 12.30 -2.88
CA LEU A 138 7.74 11.01 -2.32
C LEU A 138 7.25 10.82 -0.88
N VAL A 139 7.35 11.84 -0.03
CA VAL A 139 6.91 11.77 1.36
C VAL A 139 5.40 11.51 1.45
N ALA A 140 4.61 12.23 0.64
CA ALA A 140 3.16 12.07 0.64
C ALA A 140 2.73 10.69 0.09
N TYR A 141 3.33 10.23 -0.99
CA TYR A 141 3.01 8.95 -1.61
C TYR A 141 3.48 7.76 -0.78
N ALA A 142 4.63 7.87 -0.10
CA ALA A 142 5.12 6.84 0.81
C ALA A 142 4.15 6.61 1.98
N ASP A 143 3.60 7.66 2.58
CA ASP A 143 2.60 7.53 3.63
C ASP A 143 1.33 6.81 3.13
N VAL A 144 0.85 7.16 1.94
CA VAL A 144 -0.30 6.49 1.32
C VAL A 144 0.00 5.01 1.07
N ALA A 145 1.15 4.70 0.46
CA ALA A 145 1.54 3.35 0.06
C ALA A 145 1.81 2.43 1.26
N LEU A 146 2.29 2.98 2.39
CA LEU A 146 2.60 2.21 3.60
C LEU A 146 1.39 2.06 4.52
N ASN A 147 0.64 3.15 4.73
CA ASN A 147 -0.38 3.23 5.79
C ASN A 147 -1.81 3.09 5.26
N GLY A 148 -2.01 3.05 3.93
CA GLY A 148 -3.34 2.96 3.32
C GLY A 148 -4.19 4.22 3.51
N THR A 149 -3.58 5.35 3.87
CA THR A 149 -4.26 6.62 4.02
C THR A 149 -4.73 7.13 2.65
N LYS A 150 -5.83 7.89 2.62
CA LYS A 150 -6.22 8.66 1.44
C LYS A 150 -5.79 10.10 1.65
N ARG A 151 -5.21 10.71 0.61
CA ARG A 151 -4.76 12.11 0.66
C ARG A 151 -5.24 12.89 -0.54
N ILE A 152 -5.46 14.18 -0.33
CA ILE A 152 -5.63 15.16 -1.38
C ILE A 152 -4.49 16.17 -1.19
N LEU A 153 -3.70 16.33 -2.23
CA LEU A 153 -2.57 17.26 -2.25
C LEU A 153 -2.91 18.42 -3.18
N HIS A 154 -2.65 19.63 -2.74
CA HIS A 154 -2.76 20.84 -3.56
C HIS A 154 -1.41 21.53 -3.53
N ASP A 155 -0.66 21.48 -4.63
CA ASP A 155 0.66 22.08 -4.67
C ASP A 155 1.12 22.35 -6.11
N TYR A 156 2.14 23.19 -6.22
CA TYR A 156 2.84 23.46 -7.48
C TYR A 156 3.84 22.34 -7.77
N SER A 157 3.78 21.78 -8.98
CA SER A 157 4.78 20.83 -9.48
C SER A 157 5.80 21.57 -10.33
N PRO A 158 7.02 21.77 -9.83
CA PRO A 158 8.06 22.45 -10.58
C PRO A 158 8.55 21.62 -11.77
N GLU A 159 8.38 20.30 -11.74
CA GLU A 159 8.80 19.37 -12.79
C GLU A 159 8.07 19.66 -14.11
N ILE A 160 6.79 20.01 -14.01
CA ILE A 160 5.91 20.25 -15.16
C ILE A 160 5.34 21.67 -15.22
N GLY A 161 5.70 22.52 -14.25
CA GLY A 161 5.29 23.92 -14.22
C GLY A 161 3.80 24.13 -14.01
N LYS A 162 3.11 23.29 -13.23
CA LYS A 162 1.66 23.32 -13.05
C LYS A 162 1.27 23.26 -11.57
N TYR A 163 0.19 23.94 -11.19
CA TYR A 163 -0.51 23.67 -9.94
C TYR A 163 -1.40 22.44 -10.12
N LEU A 164 -1.33 21.52 -9.16
CA LEU A 164 -2.03 20.24 -9.21
C LEU A 164 -2.90 20.03 -7.97
N ALA A 165 -4.06 19.43 -8.19
CA ALA A 165 -4.82 18.70 -7.18
C ALA A 165 -4.62 17.20 -7.44
N ILE A 166 -4.05 16.49 -6.46
CA ILE A 166 -3.71 15.08 -6.60
C ILE A 166 -4.46 14.28 -5.53
N TYR A 167 -5.33 13.39 -5.97
CA TYR A 167 -6.08 12.48 -5.11
C TYR A 167 -5.35 11.14 -5.04
N CYS A 168 -4.89 10.78 -3.84
CA CYS A 168 -4.06 9.60 -3.62
C CYS A 168 -4.77 8.56 -2.76
N TYR A 169 -4.64 7.27 -3.13
CA TYR A 169 -5.08 6.14 -2.34
C TYR A 169 -4.19 4.92 -2.55
N GLN A 170 -4.23 3.95 -1.63
CA GLN A 170 -3.48 2.70 -1.72
C GLN A 170 -4.31 1.65 -2.47
N PRO A 171 -3.96 1.25 -3.72
CA PRO A 171 -4.62 0.16 -4.43
C PRO A 171 -4.15 -1.23 -3.93
N ALA A 172 -2.91 -1.32 -3.47
CA ALA A 172 -2.28 -2.48 -2.85
C ALA A 172 -1.13 -2.01 -1.94
N PRO A 173 -0.70 -2.81 -0.95
CA PRO A 173 0.45 -2.47 -0.10
C PRO A 173 1.70 -2.17 -0.93
N GLY A 174 2.39 -1.07 -0.62
CA GLY A 174 3.57 -0.60 -1.36
C GLY A 174 3.26 0.21 -2.62
N PHE A 175 1.98 0.36 -3.00
CA PHE A 175 1.56 1.11 -4.17
C PHE A 175 0.72 2.34 -3.79
N CYS A 176 0.87 3.41 -4.56
CA CYS A 176 0.01 4.58 -4.49
C CYS A 176 -0.62 4.82 -5.87
N ALA A 177 -1.93 4.94 -5.91
CA ALA A 177 -2.67 5.39 -7.09
C ALA A 177 -2.95 6.89 -6.97
N CYS A 178 -2.75 7.62 -8.06
CA CYS A 178 -2.90 9.06 -8.13
C CYS A 178 -3.83 9.46 -9.27
N VAL A 179 -4.84 10.27 -8.98
CA VAL A 179 -5.62 11.01 -9.97
C VAL A 179 -5.15 12.46 -9.91
N LEU A 180 -4.68 13.00 -11.03
CA LEU A 180 -4.17 14.35 -11.12
C LEU A 180 -5.15 15.24 -11.90
N GLN A 181 -5.36 16.44 -11.38
CA GLN A 181 -6.08 17.50 -12.04
C GLN A 181 -5.25 18.78 -11.99
N LYS A 182 -5.31 19.57 -13.08
CA LYS A 182 -4.77 20.93 -13.05
C LYS A 182 -5.63 21.75 -12.09
N ALA A 183 -4.98 22.42 -11.14
CA ALA A 183 -5.61 23.34 -10.21
C ALA A 183 -5.28 24.80 -10.58
N ASP A 184 -6.11 25.72 -10.13
CA ASP A 184 -5.80 27.15 -10.17
C ASP A 184 -4.80 27.49 -9.05
N ALA A 185 -4.00 28.55 -9.30
CA ALA A 185 -2.97 29.01 -8.37
C ALA A 185 -3.57 29.68 -7.13
#